data_da2b8d0972037b30ad2bb37de033dcf4
#
_entry.id   da2b8d0972037b30ad2bb37de033dcf4
#
_cell.length_a   1.000
_cell.length_b   1.000
_cell.length_c   1.000
_cell.angle_alpha   90.00
_cell.angle_beta   90.00
_cell.angle_gamma   90.00
#
_symmetry.space_group_name_H-M   'P 1'
#
loop_
_entity.id
_entity.type
_entity.pdbx_description
1 polymer ?
#
loop_
_entity_poly.entity_id
_entity_poly.type
_entity_poly.pdbx_seq_one_letter_code
_entity_poly.pdbx_strand_id
1 'polypeptide(L)'
;MLNDLFPHPLVARTGRIDNWIKNPEGRLPVSCTVFVVEDSIEGDNGIEASWRFVSHALRYGAGVAVHLSKIRPNGHTNEKGLVASGPVSFGKVYSALNETIRRGGVYKNGACVLHLDLDHADILEYITTPRSELPWVKRCVDLTPQMWKDTPYKKELLEGIKSGDIWLNKIKYQNDQRIYSNVCLEVYLPSRGTC
;
A
#
# COMPACT_ATOMS: atom_id res chain seq x y z
N MET A 1 8.13 -22.25 -25.65
CA MET A 1 8.91 -21.01 -25.46
C MET A 1 9.16 -20.68 -23.98
N LEU A 2 8.18 -20.49 -23.08
CA LEU A 2 8.48 -20.26 -21.64
C LEU A 2 8.92 -21.50 -20.88
N ASN A 3 8.55 -22.70 -21.31
CA ASN A 3 9.02 -23.96 -20.75
C ASN A 3 10.52 -24.17 -20.98
N ASP A 4 11.06 -23.58 -22.03
CA ASP A 4 12.48 -23.72 -22.39
C ASP A 4 13.37 -22.76 -21.57
N LEU A 5 12.79 -21.76 -20.93
CA LEU A 5 13.52 -20.82 -20.08
C LEU A 5 13.86 -21.38 -18.69
N PHE A 6 13.18 -22.45 -18.25
CA PHE A 6 13.38 -23.06 -16.93
C PHE A 6 13.48 -24.58 -17.02
N PRO A 7 14.49 -25.12 -17.72
CA PRO A 7 14.63 -26.57 -17.91
C PRO A 7 15.07 -27.32 -16.65
N HIS A 8 15.42 -26.62 -15.58
CA HIS A 8 15.99 -27.26 -14.39
C HIS A 8 14.87 -27.80 -13.47
N PRO A 9 14.90 -29.10 -13.11
CA PRO A 9 13.85 -29.75 -12.31
C PRO A 9 13.69 -29.20 -10.89
N LEU A 10 14.65 -28.40 -10.40
CA LEU A 10 14.61 -27.75 -9.09
C LEU A 10 14.01 -26.33 -9.10
N VAL A 11 13.62 -25.82 -10.25
CA VAL A 11 12.99 -24.50 -10.39
C VAL A 11 11.48 -24.67 -10.51
N ALA A 12 10.78 -24.34 -9.45
CA ALA A 12 9.31 -24.28 -9.46
C ALA A 12 8.81 -22.88 -9.83
N ARG A 13 7.83 -22.82 -10.74
CA ARG A 13 7.12 -21.58 -11.03
C ARG A 13 6.13 -21.28 -9.92
N THR A 14 5.97 -19.99 -9.60
CA THR A 14 4.91 -19.56 -8.68
C THR A 14 3.54 -19.74 -9.36
N GLY A 15 2.49 -19.97 -8.58
CA GLY A 15 1.13 -20.07 -9.10
C GLY A 15 0.69 -18.83 -9.87
N ARG A 16 1.30 -17.66 -9.60
CA ARG A 16 1.06 -16.43 -10.34
C ARG A 16 1.57 -16.52 -11.78
N ILE A 17 2.76 -17.04 -11.98
CA ILE A 17 3.35 -17.24 -13.32
C ILE A 17 2.55 -18.28 -14.10
N ASP A 18 2.15 -19.39 -13.47
CA ASP A 18 1.31 -20.39 -14.14
C ASP A 18 -0.05 -19.83 -14.57
N ASN A 19 -0.68 -19.01 -13.74
CA ASN A 19 -1.93 -18.35 -14.09
C ASN A 19 -1.77 -17.32 -15.21
N TRP A 20 -0.65 -16.59 -15.22
CA TRP A 20 -0.34 -15.66 -16.31
C TRP A 20 -0.09 -16.38 -17.62
N ILE A 21 0.68 -17.47 -17.61
CA ILE A 21 0.93 -18.29 -18.83
C ILE A 21 -0.39 -18.78 -19.44
N LYS A 22 -1.35 -19.18 -18.60
CA LYS A 22 -2.68 -19.66 -19.06
C LYS A 22 -3.58 -18.54 -19.59
N ASN A 23 -3.41 -17.31 -19.08
CA ASN A 23 -4.22 -16.15 -19.47
C ASN A 23 -3.39 -14.86 -19.39
N PRO A 24 -2.47 -14.63 -20.35
CA PRO A 24 -1.56 -13.49 -20.32
C PRO A 24 -2.26 -12.13 -20.49
N GLU A 25 -3.42 -12.10 -21.14
CA GLU A 25 -4.18 -10.85 -21.31
C GLU A 25 -5.03 -10.50 -20.09
N GLY A 26 -5.40 -11.49 -19.29
CA GLY A 26 -6.27 -11.30 -18.11
C GLY A 26 -5.54 -11.27 -16.77
N ARG A 27 -4.22 -11.40 -16.73
CA ARG A 27 -3.43 -11.48 -15.50
C ARG A 27 -2.08 -10.79 -15.66
N LEU A 28 -1.58 -10.24 -14.53
CA LEU A 28 -0.18 -9.80 -14.45
C LEU A 28 0.71 -10.95 -13.94
N PRO A 29 1.96 -11.04 -14.42
CA PRO A 29 2.93 -12.05 -13.93
C PRO A 29 3.47 -11.73 -12.53
N VAL A 30 3.05 -10.62 -11.93
CA VAL A 30 3.47 -10.15 -10.61
C VAL A 30 2.33 -10.26 -9.60
N SER A 31 2.67 -10.59 -8.35
CA SER A 31 1.67 -10.70 -7.27
C SER A 31 1.42 -9.36 -6.59
N CYS A 32 2.43 -8.54 -6.49
CA CYS A 32 2.42 -7.33 -5.69
C CYS A 32 3.23 -6.24 -6.37
N THR A 33 2.78 -5.01 -6.18
CA THR A 33 3.38 -3.81 -6.74
C THR A 33 3.45 -2.70 -5.69
N VAL A 34 4.30 -1.72 -5.91
CA VAL A 34 4.45 -0.54 -5.05
C VAL A 34 4.31 0.71 -5.90
N PHE A 35 3.58 1.68 -5.40
CA PHE A 35 3.51 3.02 -5.96
C PHE A 35 3.80 4.06 -4.88
N VAL A 36 4.78 4.92 -5.12
CA VAL A 36 5.12 6.04 -4.25
C VAL A 36 4.52 7.30 -4.85
N VAL A 37 3.55 7.89 -4.16
CA VAL A 37 2.80 9.04 -4.66
C VAL A 37 3.56 10.31 -4.37
N GLU A 38 3.82 11.13 -5.39
CA GLU A 38 4.35 12.48 -5.24
C GLU A 38 3.24 13.47 -4.88
N ASP A 39 3.60 14.56 -4.23
CA ASP A 39 2.67 15.60 -3.79
C ASP A 39 2.23 16.53 -4.95
N SER A 40 1.62 15.90 -5.94
CA SER A 40 1.06 16.55 -7.12
C SER A 40 -0.16 15.78 -7.61
N ILE A 41 -1.15 16.46 -8.14
CA ILE A 41 -2.27 15.79 -8.81
C ILE A 41 -1.78 15.17 -10.11
N GLU A 42 -1.07 15.95 -10.91
CA GLU A 42 -0.57 15.57 -12.24
C GLU A 42 0.84 14.98 -12.15
N GLY A 43 1.29 14.42 -13.29
CA GLY A 43 2.63 13.85 -13.45
C GLY A 43 2.66 12.33 -13.34
N ASP A 44 3.79 11.74 -13.75
CA ASP A 44 3.93 10.28 -13.88
C ASP A 44 3.84 9.53 -12.55
N ASN A 45 4.19 10.18 -11.45
CA ASN A 45 4.11 9.65 -10.09
C ASN A 45 3.11 10.43 -9.22
N GLY A 46 2.26 11.26 -9.83
CA GLY A 46 1.24 12.03 -9.14
C GLY A 46 0.05 11.18 -8.70
N ILE A 47 -0.89 11.83 -8.05
CA ILE A 47 -2.07 11.21 -7.46
C ILE A 47 -2.94 10.54 -8.55
N GLU A 48 -3.19 11.21 -9.68
CA GLU A 48 -3.97 10.64 -10.80
C GLU A 48 -3.29 9.42 -11.42
N ALA A 49 -1.96 9.48 -11.62
CA ALA A 49 -1.20 8.36 -12.12
C ALA A 49 -1.29 7.16 -11.18
N SER A 50 -1.29 7.40 -9.87
CA SER A 50 -1.44 6.36 -8.86
C SER A 50 -2.81 5.68 -8.92
N TRP A 51 -3.89 6.42 -9.12
CA TRP A 51 -5.24 5.84 -9.28
C TRP A 51 -5.33 4.92 -10.50
N ARG A 52 -4.79 5.36 -11.63
CA ARG A 52 -4.70 4.54 -12.85
C ARG A 52 -3.89 3.29 -12.62
N PHE A 53 -2.73 3.40 -11.96
CA PHE A 53 -1.87 2.28 -11.63
C PHE A 53 -2.58 1.27 -10.72
N VAL A 54 -3.21 1.74 -9.63
CA VAL A 54 -3.95 0.91 -8.67
C VAL A 54 -5.10 0.19 -9.37
N SER A 55 -5.89 0.92 -10.18
CA SER A 55 -7.01 0.35 -10.94
C SER A 55 -6.54 -0.78 -11.87
N HIS A 56 -5.45 -0.54 -12.60
CA HIS A 56 -4.88 -1.54 -13.50
C HIS A 56 -4.37 -2.77 -12.74
N ALA A 57 -3.58 -2.57 -11.69
CA ALA A 57 -3.03 -3.66 -10.90
C ALA A 57 -4.13 -4.52 -10.26
N LEU A 58 -5.13 -3.91 -9.64
CA LEU A 58 -6.25 -4.61 -9.01
C LEU A 58 -7.07 -5.38 -10.05
N ARG A 59 -7.38 -4.78 -11.20
CA ARG A 59 -8.12 -5.43 -12.29
C ARG A 59 -7.44 -6.71 -12.75
N TYR A 60 -6.14 -6.69 -12.92
CA TYR A 60 -5.35 -7.84 -13.37
C TYR A 60 -4.80 -8.71 -12.22
N GLY A 61 -5.22 -8.42 -11.01
CA GLY A 61 -5.05 -9.30 -9.87
C GLY A 61 -3.76 -9.17 -9.10
N ALA A 62 -2.99 -8.11 -9.28
CA ALA A 62 -1.88 -7.79 -8.41
C ALA A 62 -2.35 -7.01 -7.17
N GLY A 63 -1.73 -7.24 -6.02
CA GLY A 63 -1.85 -6.37 -4.85
C GLY A 63 -1.03 -5.10 -5.02
N VAL A 64 -1.44 -4.02 -4.37
CA VAL A 64 -0.77 -2.73 -4.45
C VAL A 64 -0.49 -2.18 -3.06
N ALA A 65 0.73 -1.74 -2.83
CA ALA A 65 1.10 -0.85 -1.74
C ALA A 65 1.20 0.59 -2.27
N VAL A 66 0.46 1.51 -1.66
CA VAL A 66 0.45 2.93 -2.04
C VAL A 66 1.07 3.73 -0.91
N HIS A 67 2.21 4.34 -1.16
CA HIS A 67 2.92 5.16 -0.17
C HIS A 67 2.51 6.62 -0.31
N LEU A 68 1.87 7.16 0.73
CA LEU A 68 1.26 8.50 0.76
C LEU A 68 2.08 9.54 1.53
N SER A 69 3.24 9.16 2.06
CA SER A 69 4.00 9.97 3.01
C SER A 69 4.54 11.29 2.45
N LYS A 70 4.61 11.41 1.11
CA LYS A 70 5.01 12.66 0.46
C LYS A 70 3.87 13.65 0.26
N ILE A 71 2.63 13.20 0.39
CA ILE A 71 1.45 14.08 0.26
C ILE A 71 1.44 15.04 1.45
N ARG A 72 1.31 16.33 1.17
CA ARG A 72 1.22 17.37 2.20
C ARG A 72 0.02 17.15 3.13
N PRO A 73 0.13 17.55 4.41
CA PRO A 73 -0.92 17.32 5.38
C PRO A 73 -2.19 18.13 5.10
N ASN A 74 -3.28 17.65 5.66
CA ASN A 74 -4.58 18.32 5.66
C ASN A 74 -4.45 19.74 6.21
N GLY A 75 -5.11 20.70 5.56
CA GLY A 75 -5.07 22.11 5.93
C GLY A 75 -3.83 22.87 5.47
N HIS A 76 -2.83 22.21 4.89
CA HIS A 76 -1.66 22.88 4.33
C HIS A 76 -2.07 23.73 3.11
N THR A 77 -1.75 25.02 3.13
CA THR A 77 -2.04 25.94 2.03
C THR A 77 -0.80 26.10 1.15
N ASN A 78 -0.95 25.92 -0.14
CA ASN A 78 0.12 26.18 -1.11
C ASN A 78 0.25 27.67 -1.46
N GLU A 79 1.25 28.03 -2.26
CA GLU A 79 1.51 29.41 -2.69
C GLU A 79 0.33 30.05 -3.46
N LYS A 80 -0.55 29.24 -4.03
CA LYS A 80 -1.76 29.68 -4.76
C LYS A 80 -3.00 29.77 -3.86
N GLY A 81 -2.84 29.59 -2.55
CA GLY A 81 -3.95 29.62 -1.59
C GLY A 81 -4.85 28.38 -1.62
N LEU A 82 -4.45 27.30 -2.30
CA LEU A 82 -5.21 26.04 -2.32
C LEU A 82 -4.89 25.21 -1.07
N VAL A 83 -5.95 24.77 -0.40
CA VAL A 83 -5.86 23.98 0.83
C VAL A 83 -5.83 22.49 0.50
N ALA A 84 -4.83 21.78 1.03
CA ALA A 84 -4.70 20.34 0.89
C ALA A 84 -5.72 19.59 1.75
N SER A 85 -6.21 18.46 1.24
CA SER A 85 -7.14 17.57 1.96
C SER A 85 -6.45 16.42 2.71
N GLY A 86 -5.14 16.30 2.55
CA GLY A 86 -4.31 15.31 3.24
C GLY A 86 -4.43 13.87 2.71
N PRO A 87 -3.51 12.98 3.16
CA PRO A 87 -3.42 11.60 2.68
C PRO A 87 -4.65 10.74 3.02
N VAL A 88 -5.33 11.02 4.13
CA VAL A 88 -6.53 10.25 4.54
C VAL A 88 -7.67 10.46 3.55
N SER A 89 -7.89 11.69 3.08
CA SER A 89 -8.89 12.00 2.05
C SER A 89 -8.63 11.25 0.76
N PHE A 90 -7.39 11.23 0.29
CA PHE A 90 -7.01 10.44 -0.88
C PHE A 90 -7.13 8.94 -0.62
N GLY A 91 -6.92 8.50 0.62
CA GLY A 91 -7.15 7.12 1.05
C GLY A 91 -8.56 6.62 0.75
N LYS A 92 -9.57 7.49 0.87
CA LYS A 92 -10.97 7.16 0.53
C LYS A 92 -11.15 6.83 -0.95
N VAL A 93 -10.42 7.49 -1.83
CA VAL A 93 -10.47 7.19 -3.28
C VAL A 93 -9.93 5.79 -3.56
N TYR A 94 -8.80 5.41 -2.97
CA TYR A 94 -8.26 4.04 -3.14
C TYR A 94 -9.20 2.98 -2.56
N SER A 95 -9.88 3.29 -1.46
CA SER A 95 -10.89 2.40 -0.89
C SER A 95 -12.06 2.21 -1.85
N ALA A 96 -12.59 3.28 -2.44
CA ALA A 96 -13.66 3.23 -3.43
C ALA A 96 -13.24 2.50 -4.71
N LEU A 97 -12.01 2.71 -5.19
CA LEU A 97 -11.46 1.99 -6.33
C LEU A 97 -11.41 0.48 -6.06
N ASN A 98 -10.94 0.05 -4.89
CA ASN A 98 -10.85 -1.37 -4.55
C ASN A 98 -12.23 -1.99 -4.32
N GLU A 99 -13.22 -1.23 -3.86
CA GLU A 99 -14.60 -1.65 -3.78
C GLU A 99 -15.19 -1.91 -5.18
N THR A 100 -14.98 -0.95 -6.09
CA THR A 100 -15.59 -0.93 -7.42
C THR A 100 -14.93 -1.91 -8.38
N ILE A 101 -13.60 -1.97 -8.37
CA ILE A 101 -12.82 -2.82 -9.27
C ILE A 101 -12.70 -4.21 -8.64
N ARG A 102 -13.80 -4.94 -8.62
CA ARG A 102 -13.80 -6.35 -8.26
C ARG A 102 -13.19 -7.16 -9.39
N ARG A 103 -12.27 -8.05 -9.05
CA ARG A 103 -11.69 -9.00 -10.01
C ARG A 103 -12.78 -9.81 -10.73
N GLY A 104 -13.29 -9.31 -11.85
CA GLY A 104 -14.15 -10.08 -12.75
C GLY A 104 -15.33 -10.82 -12.11
N GLY A 105 -15.90 -10.31 -11.03
CA GLY A 105 -17.09 -10.86 -10.37
C GLY A 105 -16.91 -12.18 -9.58
N VAL A 106 -15.78 -12.85 -9.70
CA VAL A 106 -15.57 -14.21 -9.16
C VAL A 106 -14.66 -14.22 -7.93
N TYR A 107 -13.87 -13.17 -7.69
CA TYR A 107 -12.88 -13.14 -6.62
C TYR A 107 -13.11 -11.99 -5.65
N LYS A 108 -12.67 -12.20 -4.40
CA LYS A 108 -12.61 -11.21 -3.34
C LYS A 108 -11.89 -9.95 -3.80
N ASN A 109 -12.14 -8.83 -3.15
CA ASN A 109 -11.46 -7.57 -3.41
C ASN A 109 -9.94 -7.73 -3.44
N GLY A 110 -9.28 -6.91 -4.27
CA GLY A 110 -7.83 -6.91 -4.37
C GLY A 110 -7.18 -6.47 -3.06
N ALA A 111 -5.92 -6.81 -2.87
CA ALA A 111 -5.14 -6.31 -1.75
C ALA A 111 -4.65 -4.89 -2.09
N CYS A 112 -5.16 -3.88 -1.39
CA CYS A 112 -4.68 -2.51 -1.45
C CYS A 112 -4.27 -2.09 -0.04
N VAL A 113 -3.01 -1.73 0.13
CA VAL A 113 -2.46 -1.26 1.41
C VAL A 113 -1.98 0.17 1.24
N LEU A 114 -2.47 1.05 2.09
CA LEU A 114 -1.99 2.42 2.19
C LEU A 114 -0.86 2.48 3.21
N HIS A 115 0.18 3.19 2.91
CA HIS A 115 1.34 3.41 3.78
C HIS A 115 1.47 4.88 4.12
N LEU A 116 1.70 5.17 5.40
CA LEU A 116 2.01 6.50 5.89
C LEU A 116 3.11 6.42 6.94
N ASP A 117 4.07 7.35 6.89
CA ASP A 117 5.17 7.41 7.83
C ASP A 117 4.69 7.89 9.22
N LEU A 118 5.28 7.34 10.26
CA LEU A 118 4.88 7.63 11.65
C LEU A 118 5.14 9.10 12.06
N ASP A 119 6.02 9.80 11.38
CA ASP A 119 6.33 11.22 11.59
C ASP A 119 5.52 12.17 10.71
N HIS A 120 4.61 11.66 9.89
CA HIS A 120 3.73 12.50 9.09
C HIS A 120 2.77 13.29 9.98
N ALA A 121 2.51 14.57 9.62
CA ALA A 121 1.66 15.44 10.44
C ALA A 121 0.23 14.90 10.64
N ASP A 122 -0.33 14.19 9.64
CA ASP A 122 -1.68 13.60 9.71
C ASP A 122 -1.69 12.18 10.28
N ILE A 123 -0.60 11.73 10.89
CA ILE A 123 -0.51 10.34 11.35
C ILE A 123 -1.58 10.00 12.40
N LEU A 124 -1.93 10.93 13.28
CA LEU A 124 -2.96 10.70 14.28
C LEU A 124 -4.33 10.49 13.61
N GLU A 125 -4.71 11.34 12.67
CA GLU A 125 -5.94 11.17 11.87
C GLU A 125 -5.92 9.81 11.16
N TYR A 126 -4.81 9.48 10.51
CA TYR A 126 -4.65 8.23 9.79
C TYR A 126 -4.83 6.98 10.68
N ILE A 127 -4.27 6.98 11.89
CA ILE A 127 -4.37 5.87 12.83
C ILE A 127 -5.79 5.73 13.37
N THR A 128 -6.42 6.88 13.72
CA THR A 128 -7.70 6.91 14.42
C THR A 128 -8.92 6.89 13.51
N THR A 129 -8.75 7.09 12.20
CA THR A 129 -9.84 7.00 11.23
C THR A 129 -10.58 5.66 11.37
N PRO A 130 -11.89 5.65 11.57
CA PRO A 130 -12.67 4.42 11.69
C PRO A 130 -12.54 3.55 10.44
N ARG A 131 -12.54 2.23 10.63
CA ARG A 131 -12.51 1.28 9.52
C ARG A 131 -13.67 1.46 8.54
N SER A 132 -14.81 1.94 9.01
CA SER A 132 -15.98 2.22 8.19
C SER A 132 -15.75 3.30 7.13
N GLU A 133 -14.77 4.21 7.34
CA GLU A 133 -14.42 5.23 6.35
C GLU A 133 -13.44 4.74 5.29
N LEU A 134 -12.65 3.71 5.61
CA LEU A 134 -11.66 3.10 4.73
C LEU A 134 -11.82 1.57 4.66
N PRO A 135 -13.03 1.05 4.35
CA PRO A 135 -13.36 -0.37 4.53
C PRO A 135 -12.58 -1.30 3.60
N TRP A 136 -12.20 -0.82 2.42
CA TRP A 136 -11.65 -1.66 1.35
C TRP A 136 -10.14 -1.55 1.18
N VAL A 137 -9.46 -0.85 2.07
CA VAL A 137 -7.99 -0.78 2.13
C VAL A 137 -7.48 -1.23 3.48
N LYS A 138 -6.23 -1.68 3.50
CA LYS A 138 -5.47 -1.89 4.74
C LYS A 138 -4.62 -0.67 4.98
N ARG A 139 -4.34 -0.37 6.25
CA ARG A 139 -3.47 0.75 6.64
C ARG A 139 -2.20 0.21 7.26
N CYS A 140 -1.08 0.71 6.80
CA CYS A 140 0.24 0.38 7.32
C CYS A 140 0.95 1.67 7.75
N VAL A 141 1.57 1.65 8.90
CA VAL A 141 2.41 2.73 9.40
C VAL A 141 3.86 2.34 9.20
N ASP A 142 4.58 3.15 8.42
CA ASP A 142 6.00 2.96 8.18
C ASP A 142 6.81 3.71 9.24
N LEU A 143 7.77 3.03 9.86
CA LEU A 143 8.53 3.61 10.96
C LEU A 143 9.99 3.14 11.02
N THR A 144 10.81 4.00 11.62
CA THR A 144 12.15 3.65 12.12
C THR A 144 12.12 3.45 13.63
N PRO A 145 13.13 2.80 14.25
CA PRO A 145 13.24 2.71 15.70
C PRO A 145 13.26 4.09 16.40
N GLN A 146 13.78 5.11 15.73
CA GLN A 146 13.82 6.47 16.25
C GLN A 146 12.41 7.09 16.27
N MET A 147 11.67 7.02 15.15
CA MET A 147 10.27 7.49 15.08
C MET A 147 9.40 6.83 16.16
N TRP A 148 9.60 5.51 16.42
CA TRP A 148 8.90 4.82 17.50
C TRP A 148 9.20 5.37 18.88
N LYS A 149 10.45 5.77 19.14
CA LYS A 149 10.83 6.37 20.43
C LYS A 149 10.19 7.73 20.62
N ASP A 150 10.16 8.54 19.56
CA ASP A 150 9.80 9.95 19.60
C ASP A 150 8.30 10.21 19.48
N THR A 151 7.53 9.27 18.92
CA THR A 151 6.10 9.47 18.72
C THR A 151 5.32 9.61 20.02
N PRO A 152 4.43 10.61 20.13
CA PRO A 152 3.50 10.73 21.26
C PRO A 152 2.29 9.78 21.14
N TYR A 153 2.06 9.16 19.97
CA TYR A 153 0.84 8.42 19.62
C TYR A 153 0.97 6.90 19.83
N LYS A 154 1.82 6.45 20.75
CA LYS A 154 2.05 5.01 21.01
C LYS A 154 0.79 4.28 21.44
N LYS A 155 -0.06 4.94 22.22
CA LYS A 155 -1.31 4.34 22.72
C LYS A 155 -2.27 4.06 21.56
N GLU A 156 -2.56 5.05 20.74
CA GLU A 156 -3.46 4.97 19.59
C GLU A 156 -2.95 3.95 18.59
N LEU A 157 -1.63 3.94 18.35
CA LEU A 157 -0.99 2.98 17.46
C LEU A 157 -1.15 1.54 17.97
N LEU A 158 -0.93 1.30 19.26
CA LEU A 158 -1.11 -0.02 19.88
C LEU A 158 -2.58 -0.47 19.87
N GLU A 159 -3.52 0.43 20.04
CA GLU A 159 -4.95 0.16 19.93
C GLU A 159 -5.32 -0.25 18.48
N GLY A 160 -4.84 0.50 17.49
CA GLY A 160 -5.03 0.17 16.07
C GLY A 160 -4.41 -1.16 15.64
N ILE A 161 -3.26 -1.54 16.22
CA ILE A 161 -2.64 -2.84 15.99
C ILE A 161 -3.47 -3.96 16.63
N LYS A 162 -3.93 -3.77 17.87
CA LYS A 162 -4.74 -4.77 18.59
C LYS A 162 -6.09 -5.02 17.89
N SER A 163 -6.71 -3.98 17.34
CA SER A 163 -7.95 -4.11 16.54
C SER A 163 -7.71 -4.77 15.18
N GLY A 164 -6.46 -4.84 14.73
CA GLY A 164 -6.10 -5.33 13.40
C GLY A 164 -6.31 -4.32 12.27
N ASP A 165 -6.59 -3.06 12.59
CA ASP A 165 -6.80 -2.00 11.61
C ASP A 165 -5.49 -1.39 11.10
N ILE A 166 -4.45 -1.40 11.94
CA ILE A 166 -3.15 -0.85 11.63
C ILE A 166 -2.09 -1.95 11.62
N TRP A 167 -1.28 -1.93 10.59
CA TRP A 167 -0.09 -2.76 10.45
C TRP A 167 1.16 -1.90 10.58
N LEU A 168 2.28 -2.52 10.93
CA LEU A 168 3.56 -1.84 11.03
C LEU A 168 4.52 -2.35 9.96
N ASN A 169 5.29 -1.45 9.39
CA ASN A 169 6.38 -1.76 8.49
C ASN A 169 7.63 -1.00 8.90
N LYS A 170 8.75 -1.71 8.97
CA LYS A 170 10.05 -1.10 9.25
C LYS A 170 10.62 -0.48 7.99
N ILE A 171 10.90 0.82 8.03
CA ILE A 171 11.62 1.51 6.95
C ILE A 171 13.02 0.93 6.82
N LYS A 172 13.39 0.55 5.59
CA LYS A 172 14.70 0.01 5.23
C LYS A 172 15.39 0.95 4.25
N TYR A 173 16.70 1.02 4.35
CA TYR A 173 17.56 1.78 3.44
C TYR A 173 18.63 0.85 2.86
N GLN A 174 18.98 1.10 1.60
CA GLN A 174 20.11 0.47 0.93
C GLN A 174 20.85 1.54 0.12
N ASN A 175 22.14 1.70 0.35
CA ASN A 175 22.94 2.75 -0.27
C ASN A 175 22.29 4.14 -0.12
N ASP A 176 21.86 4.48 1.10
CA ASP A 176 21.17 5.72 1.46
C ASP A 176 19.83 5.97 0.74
N GLN A 177 19.37 5.02 -0.06
CA GLN A 177 18.05 5.09 -0.69
C GLN A 177 17.03 4.29 0.12
N ARG A 178 15.85 4.90 0.34
CA ARG A 178 14.73 4.21 0.99
C ARG A 178 14.20 3.09 0.10
N ILE A 179 14.07 1.91 0.68
CA ILE A 179 13.39 0.78 0.04
C ILE A 179 11.93 0.81 0.48
N TYR A 180 11.03 1.02 -0.46
CA TYR A 180 9.61 0.96 -0.21
C TYR A 180 9.14 -0.48 -0.23
N SER A 181 8.48 -0.87 0.87
CA SER A 181 7.98 -2.22 1.05
C SER A 181 6.65 -2.40 0.34
N ASN A 182 6.49 -3.60 -0.11
CA ASN A 182 5.26 -4.14 -0.62
C ASN A 182 4.38 -4.68 0.53
N VAL A 183 3.23 -5.25 0.20
CA VAL A 183 2.21 -5.83 1.09
C VAL A 183 2.73 -6.97 1.97
N CYS A 184 3.93 -7.49 1.76
CA CYS A 184 4.54 -8.50 2.62
C CYS A 184 5.07 -7.86 3.89
N LEU A 185 4.23 -7.89 4.90
CA LEU A 185 4.50 -7.41 6.24
C LEU A 185 5.46 -8.33 6.98
N GLU A 186 6.59 -7.80 7.38
CA GLU A 186 7.26 -8.30 8.57
C GLU A 186 6.50 -7.75 9.78
N VAL A 187 5.43 -8.42 10.17
CA VAL A 187 4.75 -8.12 11.43
C VAL A 187 5.63 -8.66 12.54
N TYR A 188 6.36 -7.78 13.21
CA TYR A 188 6.93 -8.06 14.51
C TYR A 188 5.82 -8.09 15.56
N LEU A 189 4.97 -9.11 15.51
CA LEU A 189 4.24 -9.55 16.68
C LEU A 189 5.05 -10.72 17.28
N PRO A 190 5.47 -10.62 18.54
CA PRO A 190 5.97 -11.80 19.22
C PRO A 190 4.83 -12.84 19.24
N SER A 191 5.09 -14.00 18.66
CA SER A 191 4.19 -15.15 18.57
C SER A 191 2.90 -14.98 17.74
N ARG A 192 3.01 -15.14 16.45
CA ARG A 192 2.18 -16.00 15.58
C ARG A 192 2.71 -15.90 14.18
N GLY A 193 3.55 -16.85 13.80
CA GLY A 193 3.96 -17.04 12.43
C GLY A 193 2.76 -17.34 11.55
N THR A 194 2.75 -16.72 10.42
CA THR A 194 2.44 -17.32 9.12
C THR A 194 2.24 -16.20 8.12
N CYS A 195 3.01 -16.23 7.05
CA CYS A 195 2.66 -15.59 5.79
C CYS A 195 1.35 -16.15 5.25
#